data_3b822836b507df99410884df5040a7ac
#
_entry.id   3b822836b507df99410884df5040a7ac
#
_cell.length_a   1.000
_cell.length_b   1.000
_cell.length_c   1.000
_cell.angle_alpha   90.00
_cell.angle_beta   90.00
_cell.angle_gamma   90.00
#
_symmetry.space_group_name_H-M   'P 1'
#
loop_
_entity.id
_entity.type
_entity.pdbx_description
1 polymer ?
#
loop_
_entity_poly.entity_id
_entity_poly.type
_entity_poly.pdbx_seq_one_letter_code
_entity_poly.pdbx_strand_id
1 'polypeptide(L)'
;MRTFGLLRSTIFCAIPLIKDFVTAMSAIRKRIFTSLKNEHTENYEINQLLAYEQPSAYIVANDEYSADTTLTPVLTANKGFVLGYTDEDFGIYQKGECIIFDDFTMDAKYVSFPFKVKSSAIKILTAKLNVNLRFMFEYLSYLGLKSEEHKRHYISEIASLVIELPSKEKQNRIANLMTSLDNKLALEEKVKAKYEDKKQYLLSQMFI
;
A
#
# COMPACT_ATOMS: atom_id res chain seq x y z
N MET A 1 26.79 -29.90 13.53
CA MET A 1 25.80 -30.49 12.61
C MET A 1 24.31 -30.29 12.98
N ARG A 2 23.90 -30.26 14.27
CA ARG A 2 22.49 -30.10 14.68
C ARG A 2 21.90 -28.69 14.43
N THR A 3 22.69 -27.63 14.45
CA THR A 3 22.23 -26.24 14.23
C THR A 3 21.84 -25.94 12.79
N PHE A 4 22.43 -26.64 11.80
CA PHE A 4 22.12 -26.47 10.37
C PHE A 4 20.77 -27.05 9.95
N GLY A 5 20.37 -28.16 10.55
CA GLY A 5 19.05 -28.77 10.28
C GLY A 5 17.90 -27.88 10.74
N LEU A 6 18.04 -27.23 11.88
CA LEU A 6 17.04 -26.32 12.46
C LEU A 6 16.88 -25.03 11.62
N LEU A 7 17.98 -24.43 11.15
CA LEU A 7 17.96 -23.22 10.30
C LEU A 7 17.30 -23.51 8.93
N ARG A 8 17.61 -24.64 8.33
CA ARG A 8 17.02 -25.04 7.05
C ARG A 8 15.51 -25.26 7.14
N SER A 9 15.06 -25.91 8.21
CA SER A 9 13.62 -26.15 8.45
C SER A 9 12.88 -24.83 8.71
N THR A 10 13.45 -23.89 9.46
CA THR A 10 12.81 -22.62 9.82
C THR A 10 12.66 -21.69 8.59
N ILE A 11 13.67 -21.61 7.73
CA ILE A 11 13.61 -20.79 6.50
C ILE A 11 12.64 -21.40 5.47
N PHE A 12 12.66 -22.74 5.33
CA PHE A 12 11.73 -23.43 4.41
C PHE A 12 10.27 -23.31 4.85
N CYS A 13 9.99 -23.16 6.15
CA CYS A 13 8.63 -22.89 6.67
C CYS A 13 8.21 -21.42 6.53
N ALA A 14 9.13 -20.45 6.57
CA ALA A 14 8.76 -19.03 6.59
C ALA A 14 8.25 -18.49 5.23
N ILE A 15 8.78 -18.98 4.10
CA ILE A 15 8.39 -18.52 2.75
C ILE A 15 6.95 -18.93 2.39
N PRO A 16 6.52 -20.18 2.58
CA PRO A 16 5.12 -20.56 2.41
C PRO A 16 4.19 -19.77 3.33
N LEU A 17 4.58 -19.57 4.59
CA LEU A 17 3.77 -18.88 5.60
C LEU A 17 3.42 -17.45 5.20
N ILE A 18 4.36 -16.68 4.64
CA ILE A 18 4.11 -15.31 4.18
C ILE A 18 3.16 -15.31 2.97
N LYS A 19 3.36 -16.21 2.01
CA LYS A 19 2.47 -16.33 0.85
C LYS A 19 1.05 -16.71 1.28
N ASP A 20 0.92 -17.63 2.22
CA ASP A 20 -0.38 -18.04 2.79
C ASP A 20 -1.02 -16.89 3.55
N PHE A 21 -0.24 -16.07 4.26
CA PHE A 21 -0.72 -14.89 4.97
C PHE A 21 -1.26 -13.81 4.02
N VAL A 22 -0.55 -13.50 2.94
CA VAL A 22 -1.02 -12.55 1.91
C VAL A 22 -2.32 -13.05 1.26
N THR A 23 -2.40 -14.33 0.97
CA THR A 23 -3.61 -14.96 0.43
C THR A 23 -4.77 -14.87 1.42
N ALA A 24 -4.52 -15.14 2.70
CA ALA A 24 -5.51 -15.03 3.77
C ALA A 24 -5.99 -13.57 3.94
N MET A 25 -5.10 -12.58 3.88
CA MET A 25 -5.48 -11.16 3.93
C MET A 25 -6.43 -10.78 2.79
N SER A 26 -6.13 -11.22 1.57
CA SER A 26 -7.01 -10.98 0.42
C SER A 26 -8.39 -11.63 0.61
N ALA A 27 -8.44 -12.85 1.14
CA ALA A 27 -9.69 -13.54 1.44
C ALA A 27 -10.49 -12.83 2.56
N ILE A 28 -9.82 -12.37 3.62
CA ILE A 28 -10.42 -11.60 4.71
C ILE A 28 -11.02 -10.30 4.17
N ARG A 29 -10.25 -9.53 3.38
CA ARG A 29 -10.74 -8.31 2.72
C ARG A 29 -12.00 -8.61 1.92
N LYS A 30 -11.95 -9.58 1.02
CA LYS A 30 -13.10 -9.98 0.21
C LYS A 30 -14.32 -10.33 1.06
N ARG A 31 -14.15 -11.12 2.12
CA ARG A 31 -15.24 -11.51 3.01
C ARG A 31 -15.86 -10.32 3.74
N ILE A 32 -15.04 -9.41 4.28
CA ILE A 32 -15.50 -8.20 4.97
C ILE A 32 -16.36 -7.35 4.02
N PHE A 33 -15.84 -6.99 2.86
CA PHE A 33 -16.52 -6.08 1.95
C PHE A 33 -17.73 -6.73 1.26
N THR A 34 -17.71 -8.04 1.03
CA THR A 34 -18.91 -8.76 0.55
C THR A 34 -20.01 -8.75 1.61
N SER A 35 -19.69 -8.86 2.91
CA SER A 35 -20.68 -8.83 3.99
C SER A 35 -21.34 -7.47 4.18
N LEU A 36 -20.68 -6.37 3.79
CA LEU A 36 -21.25 -5.03 3.89
C LEU A 36 -22.49 -4.83 3.03
N LYS A 37 -22.60 -5.55 1.90
CA LYS A 37 -23.76 -5.47 1.00
C LYS A 37 -25.09 -5.90 1.65
N ASN A 38 -25.05 -6.58 2.78
CA ASN A 38 -26.22 -7.05 3.53
C ASN A 38 -26.55 -6.18 4.76
N GLU A 39 -25.89 -5.05 4.92
CA GLU A 39 -26.05 -4.18 6.08
C GLU A 39 -26.68 -2.84 5.70
N HIS A 40 -27.07 -2.08 6.72
CA HIS A 40 -27.51 -0.71 6.51
C HIS A 40 -26.31 0.15 6.12
N THR A 41 -26.27 0.55 4.86
CA THR A 41 -25.24 1.40 4.26
C THR A 41 -25.89 2.56 3.53
N GLU A 42 -25.15 3.65 3.38
CA GLU A 42 -25.54 4.78 2.55
C GLU A 42 -24.71 4.78 1.27
N ASN A 43 -25.30 5.20 0.16
CA ASN A 43 -24.64 5.26 -1.12
C ASN A 43 -23.98 6.62 -1.35
N TYR A 44 -22.71 6.62 -1.72
CA TYR A 44 -21.94 7.81 -2.04
C TYR A 44 -21.10 7.60 -3.29
N GLU A 45 -20.90 8.65 -4.07
CA GLU A 45 -19.86 8.67 -5.07
C GLU A 45 -18.49 8.83 -4.39
N ILE A 46 -17.45 8.25 -4.96
CA ILE A 46 -16.07 8.34 -4.43
C ILE A 46 -15.64 9.81 -4.32
N ASN A 47 -16.00 10.67 -5.27
CA ASN A 47 -15.69 12.10 -5.23
C ASN A 47 -16.34 12.85 -4.05
N GLN A 48 -17.42 12.34 -3.48
CA GLN A 48 -18.05 12.88 -2.28
C GLN A 48 -17.25 12.52 -1.02
N LEU A 49 -16.51 11.41 -1.03
CA LEU A 49 -15.77 10.84 0.10
C LEU A 49 -14.29 11.19 0.08
N LEU A 50 -13.69 11.29 -1.10
CA LEU A 50 -12.28 11.57 -1.30
C LEU A 50 -12.08 12.89 -2.02
N ALA A 51 -11.17 13.70 -1.50
CA ALA A 51 -10.64 14.87 -2.19
C ALA A 51 -9.47 14.43 -3.06
N TYR A 52 -9.41 14.98 -4.26
CA TYR A 52 -8.36 14.75 -5.23
C TYR A 52 -7.41 15.94 -5.33
N GLU A 53 -6.11 15.68 -5.29
CA GLU A 53 -5.06 16.67 -5.51
C GLU A 53 -4.12 16.21 -6.62
N GLN A 54 -3.80 17.14 -7.54
CA GLN A 54 -2.78 16.94 -8.56
C GLN A 54 -1.40 16.92 -7.91
N PRO A 55 -0.50 16.00 -8.28
CA PRO A 55 0.81 15.88 -7.68
C PRO A 55 1.85 16.87 -8.23
N SER A 56 1.47 17.81 -9.10
CA SER A 56 2.40 18.67 -9.85
C SER A 56 3.42 19.40 -8.98
N ALA A 57 3.02 19.81 -7.77
CA ALA A 57 3.90 20.46 -6.81
C ALA A 57 4.92 19.53 -6.14
N TYR A 58 4.75 18.23 -6.26
CA TYR A 58 5.52 17.20 -5.56
C TYR A 58 6.34 16.31 -6.49
N ILE A 59 6.36 16.63 -7.78
CA ILE A 59 7.16 15.90 -8.76
C ILE A 59 8.64 16.24 -8.56
N VAL A 60 9.50 15.21 -8.59
CA VAL A 60 10.96 15.38 -8.55
C VAL A 60 11.44 16.17 -9.77
N ALA A 61 12.49 16.97 -9.58
CA ALA A 61 13.07 17.78 -10.64
C ALA A 61 13.96 16.94 -11.59
N ASN A 62 14.52 15.83 -11.10
CA ASN A 62 15.38 14.94 -11.88
C ASN A 62 15.05 13.47 -11.60
N ASP A 63 15.58 12.57 -12.45
CA ASP A 63 15.40 11.11 -12.35
C ASP A 63 16.61 10.40 -11.70
N GLU A 64 17.51 11.13 -11.08
CA GLU A 64 18.65 10.57 -10.35
C GLU A 64 18.24 10.30 -8.90
N TYR A 65 18.16 9.02 -8.53
CA TYR A 65 17.71 8.60 -7.19
C TYR A 65 18.86 7.98 -6.41
N SER A 66 18.97 8.38 -5.13
CA SER A 66 19.88 7.79 -4.15
C SER A 66 19.32 6.47 -3.60
N ALA A 67 20.20 5.60 -3.10
CA ALA A 67 19.84 4.46 -2.26
C ALA A 67 19.81 4.80 -0.75
N ASP A 68 20.13 6.03 -0.38
CA ASP A 68 20.15 6.49 1.02
C ASP A 68 18.73 6.67 1.56
N THR A 69 18.32 5.75 2.42
CA THR A 69 16.98 5.72 3.04
C THR A 69 16.72 6.83 4.06
N THR A 70 17.71 7.65 4.38
CA THR A 70 17.54 8.82 5.28
C THR A 70 16.97 10.03 4.54
N LEU A 71 17.02 10.02 3.20
CA LEU A 71 16.51 11.07 2.35
C LEU A 71 15.00 10.90 2.06
N THR A 72 14.42 11.87 1.35
CA THR A 72 13.00 11.85 0.99
C THR A 72 12.70 10.77 -0.06
N PRO A 73 11.79 9.82 0.19
CA PRO A 73 11.44 8.79 -0.78
C PRO A 73 10.69 9.35 -1.98
N VAL A 74 11.00 8.82 -3.16
CA VAL A 74 10.33 9.10 -4.43
C VAL A 74 9.41 7.95 -4.79
N LEU A 75 8.11 8.22 -4.88
CA LEU A 75 7.09 7.20 -4.99
C LEU A 75 6.49 7.08 -6.39
N THR A 76 6.03 5.87 -6.68
CA THR A 76 5.08 5.55 -7.74
C THR A 76 4.02 4.60 -7.19
N ALA A 77 2.83 4.58 -7.78
CA ALA A 77 1.76 3.69 -7.30
C ALA A 77 1.89 2.24 -7.80
N ASN A 78 2.72 1.97 -8.80
CA ASN A 78 2.90 0.64 -9.37
C ASN A 78 3.90 -0.24 -8.58
N LYS A 79 4.36 -1.37 -9.16
CA LYS A 79 5.15 -2.40 -8.47
C LYS A 79 6.42 -1.91 -7.75
N GLY A 80 7.08 -0.91 -8.30
CA GLY A 80 8.27 -0.32 -7.67
C GLY A 80 7.91 0.84 -6.73
N PHE A 81 7.04 0.65 -5.76
CA PHE A 81 6.44 1.68 -4.90
C PHE A 81 7.41 2.80 -4.48
N VAL A 82 8.59 2.46 -3.96
CA VAL A 82 9.70 3.39 -3.72
C VAL A 82 10.74 3.19 -4.81
N LEU A 83 10.94 4.19 -5.65
CA LEU A 83 11.92 4.15 -6.75
C LEU A 83 13.34 4.42 -6.26
N GLY A 84 13.48 5.17 -5.19
CA GLY A 84 14.70 5.59 -4.54
C GLY A 84 14.43 6.83 -3.70
N TYR A 85 15.46 7.59 -3.40
CA TYR A 85 15.40 8.73 -2.48
C TYR A 85 16.05 9.95 -3.11
N THR A 86 15.60 11.14 -2.73
CA THR A 86 16.13 12.42 -3.21
C THR A 86 16.47 13.33 -2.05
N ASP A 87 17.50 14.15 -2.22
CA ASP A 87 17.91 15.22 -1.30
C ASP A 87 17.20 16.55 -1.57
N GLU A 88 16.28 16.61 -2.54
CA GLU A 88 15.47 17.79 -2.80
C GLU A 88 14.67 18.16 -1.54
N ASP A 89 14.84 19.39 -1.04
CA ASP A 89 14.21 19.95 0.17
C ASP A 89 12.90 20.70 -0.12
N PHE A 90 12.52 20.85 -1.38
CA PHE A 90 11.30 21.52 -1.84
C PHE A 90 10.30 20.55 -2.44
N GLY A 91 9.03 20.96 -2.50
CA GLY A 91 7.97 20.17 -3.14
C GLY A 91 7.79 18.78 -2.51
N ILE A 92 7.95 18.67 -1.19
CA ILE A 92 7.70 17.44 -0.44
C ILE A 92 6.25 17.43 0.04
N TYR A 93 5.53 16.34 -0.22
CA TYR A 93 4.19 16.16 0.34
C TYR A 93 4.30 15.83 1.83
N GLN A 94 3.76 16.69 2.69
CA GLN A 94 3.81 16.57 4.16
C GLN A 94 2.45 16.84 4.81
N LYS A 95 1.34 16.69 4.05
CA LYS A 95 -0.02 17.01 4.53
C LYS A 95 -0.67 15.88 5.33
N GLY A 96 0.10 14.86 5.68
CA GLY A 96 -0.40 13.70 6.44
C GLY A 96 -0.73 12.51 5.54
N GLU A 97 -1.64 11.67 6.01
CA GLU A 97 -2.00 10.43 5.34
C GLU A 97 -2.75 10.67 4.03
N CYS A 98 -2.39 9.91 3.00
CA CYS A 98 -3.07 9.94 1.71
C CYS A 98 -3.07 8.56 1.03
N ILE A 99 -3.86 8.44 -0.02
CA ILE A 99 -3.77 7.33 -0.97
C ILE A 99 -3.14 7.90 -2.24
N ILE A 100 -2.05 7.32 -2.71
CA ILE A 100 -1.57 7.56 -4.07
C ILE A 100 -2.21 6.53 -5.01
N PHE A 101 -2.79 7.02 -6.09
CA PHE A 101 -3.53 6.23 -7.06
C PHE A 101 -2.92 6.43 -8.44
N ASP A 102 -2.56 5.35 -9.13
CA ASP A 102 -2.04 5.42 -10.49
C ASP A 102 -3.21 5.46 -11.48
N ASP A 103 -3.25 6.53 -12.27
CA ASP A 103 -4.36 6.84 -13.19
C ASP A 103 -4.41 5.91 -14.41
N PHE A 104 -3.36 5.12 -14.65
CA PHE A 104 -3.26 4.17 -15.78
C PHE A 104 -3.40 2.72 -15.34
N THR A 105 -2.75 2.33 -14.25
CA THR A 105 -2.80 0.94 -13.77
C THR A 105 -3.92 0.68 -12.78
N MET A 106 -4.54 1.75 -12.26
CA MET A 106 -5.53 1.75 -11.18
C MET A 106 -5.00 1.16 -9.85
N ASP A 107 -3.68 1.02 -9.72
CA ASP A 107 -3.05 0.62 -8.48
C ASP A 107 -3.15 1.73 -7.42
N ALA A 108 -3.42 1.34 -6.20
CA ALA A 108 -3.50 2.23 -5.05
C ALA A 108 -2.49 1.85 -3.97
N LYS A 109 -1.90 2.86 -3.30
CA LYS A 109 -1.03 2.67 -2.15
C LYS A 109 -1.39 3.65 -1.05
N TYR A 110 -1.44 3.17 0.18
CA TYR A 110 -1.62 4.00 1.36
C TYR A 110 -0.27 4.55 1.83
N VAL A 111 -0.20 5.85 2.07
CA VAL A 111 1.03 6.55 2.46
C VAL A 111 0.77 7.37 3.72
N SER A 112 1.65 7.25 4.72
CA SER A 112 1.60 7.97 6.00
C SER A 112 2.91 8.68 6.37
N PHE A 113 3.78 8.89 5.39
CA PHE A 113 5.09 9.53 5.56
C PHE A 113 5.32 10.59 4.48
N PRO A 114 6.22 11.56 4.68
CA PRO A 114 6.58 12.54 3.66
C PRO A 114 7.19 11.90 2.42
N PHE A 115 6.87 12.44 1.23
CA PHE A 115 7.35 11.87 -0.03
C PHE A 115 7.36 12.90 -1.18
N LYS A 116 8.05 12.55 -2.25
CA LYS A 116 7.90 13.12 -3.58
C LYS A 116 7.41 12.06 -4.56
N VAL A 117 6.98 12.46 -5.74
CA VAL A 117 6.47 11.53 -6.76
C VAL A 117 7.24 11.65 -8.06
N LYS A 118 7.27 10.55 -8.83
CA LYS A 118 7.94 10.52 -10.13
C LYS A 118 7.22 11.31 -11.20
N SER A 119 5.89 11.27 -11.24
CA SER A 119 5.15 11.79 -12.39
C SER A 119 3.71 12.21 -12.06
N SER A 120 3.09 12.94 -13.01
CA SER A 120 1.69 13.36 -12.94
C SER A 120 0.67 12.24 -13.16
N ALA A 121 1.11 11.01 -13.43
CA ALA A 121 0.24 9.83 -13.51
C ALA A 121 -0.40 9.48 -12.15
N ILE A 122 0.27 9.85 -11.07
CA ILE A 122 -0.23 9.68 -9.70
C ILE A 122 -1.31 10.71 -9.40
N LYS A 123 -2.33 10.28 -8.67
CA LYS A 123 -3.34 11.12 -8.03
C LYS A 123 -3.20 10.98 -6.51
N ILE A 124 -3.26 12.09 -5.80
CA ILE A 124 -3.21 12.10 -4.34
C ILE A 124 -4.65 12.23 -3.85
N LEU A 125 -5.12 11.24 -3.09
CA LEU A 125 -6.48 11.20 -2.56
C LEU A 125 -6.42 11.33 -1.05
N THR A 126 -7.20 12.25 -0.50
CA THR A 126 -7.34 12.46 0.94
C THR A 126 -8.80 12.32 1.37
N ALA A 127 -9.03 11.96 2.62
CA ALA A 127 -10.38 11.79 3.14
C ALA A 127 -11.09 13.14 3.29
N LYS A 128 -12.35 13.21 2.87
CA LYS A 128 -13.29 14.26 3.27
C LYS A 128 -13.89 13.93 4.64
N LEU A 129 -14.68 14.86 5.19
CA LEU A 129 -15.33 14.68 6.49
C LEU A 129 -16.15 13.38 6.53
N ASN A 130 -16.10 12.71 7.70
CA ASN A 130 -16.85 11.50 8.02
C ASN A 130 -16.44 10.21 7.30
N VAL A 131 -15.34 10.18 6.52
CA VAL A 131 -14.81 8.94 5.97
C VAL A 131 -13.46 8.58 6.58
N ASN A 132 -13.20 7.29 6.76
CA ASN A 132 -11.90 6.78 7.19
C ASN A 132 -11.05 6.50 5.96
N LEU A 133 -9.90 7.17 5.81
CA LEU A 133 -9.05 7.05 4.63
C LEU A 133 -8.50 5.63 4.46
N ARG A 134 -8.12 4.98 5.58
CA ARG A 134 -7.63 3.60 5.54
C ARG A 134 -8.73 2.64 5.09
N PHE A 135 -9.96 2.81 5.53
CA PHE A 135 -11.11 2.05 5.04
C PHE A 135 -11.30 2.25 3.53
N MET A 136 -11.21 3.49 3.04
CA MET A 136 -11.33 3.79 1.60
C MET A 136 -10.23 3.11 0.78
N PHE A 137 -8.99 3.09 1.27
CA PHE A 137 -7.90 2.34 0.63
C PHE A 137 -8.22 0.85 0.52
N GLU A 138 -8.71 0.24 1.60
CA GLU A 138 -9.10 -1.17 1.60
C GLU A 138 -10.27 -1.44 0.66
N TYR A 139 -11.24 -0.50 0.58
CA TYR A 139 -12.36 -0.61 -0.34
C TYR A 139 -11.90 -0.54 -1.80
N LEU A 140 -11.07 0.42 -2.16
CA LEU A 140 -10.47 0.52 -3.51
C LEU A 140 -9.70 -0.75 -3.87
N SER A 141 -8.94 -1.29 -2.93
CA SER A 141 -8.22 -2.56 -3.12
C SER A 141 -9.16 -3.75 -3.30
N TYR A 142 -10.31 -3.75 -2.60
CA TYR A 142 -11.34 -4.78 -2.75
C TYR A 142 -12.03 -4.73 -4.12
N LEU A 143 -12.27 -3.54 -4.65
CA LEU A 143 -12.88 -3.37 -5.97
C LEU A 143 -12.04 -4.01 -7.08
N GLY A 144 -10.73 -4.12 -6.87
CA GLY A 144 -9.82 -4.78 -7.82
C GLY A 144 -9.88 -4.15 -9.21
N LEU A 145 -9.94 -2.82 -9.22
CA LEU A 145 -10.02 -2.04 -10.45
C LEU A 145 -8.89 -2.40 -11.41
N LYS A 146 -9.21 -2.57 -12.68
CA LYS A 146 -8.25 -2.89 -13.74
C LYS A 146 -8.51 -1.98 -14.92
N SER A 147 -7.44 -1.48 -15.51
CA SER A 147 -7.50 -0.76 -16.77
C SER A 147 -7.36 -1.76 -17.92
N GLU A 148 -8.29 -1.70 -18.86
CA GLU A 148 -8.20 -2.43 -20.15
C GLU A 148 -7.62 -1.53 -21.26
N GLU A 149 -7.51 -0.23 -21.03
CA GLU A 149 -7.04 0.77 -21.96
C GLU A 149 -5.98 1.68 -21.33
N HIS A 150 -5.03 2.17 -22.14
CA HIS A 150 -4.01 3.13 -21.72
C HIS A 150 -4.55 4.58 -21.66
N LYS A 151 -5.62 4.81 -20.89
CA LYS A 151 -6.17 6.16 -20.66
C LYS A 151 -6.25 6.48 -19.17
N ARG A 152 -6.48 7.74 -18.86
CA ARG A 152 -6.65 8.19 -17.46
C ARG A 152 -8.08 7.88 -17.01
N HIS A 153 -8.21 7.15 -15.91
CA HIS A 153 -9.49 6.61 -15.45
C HIS A 153 -10.09 7.31 -14.23
N TYR A 154 -9.27 7.95 -13.38
CA TYR A 154 -9.78 8.44 -12.09
C TYR A 154 -10.94 9.41 -12.25
N ILE A 155 -10.78 10.49 -13.03
CA ILE A 155 -11.81 11.52 -13.18
C ILE A 155 -13.03 11.00 -13.97
N SER A 156 -12.79 10.20 -15.01
CA SER A 156 -13.85 9.75 -15.91
C SER A 156 -14.69 8.59 -15.38
N GLU A 157 -14.11 7.75 -14.52
CA GLU A 157 -14.74 6.48 -14.14
C GLU A 157 -14.78 6.27 -12.62
N ILE A 158 -13.65 6.50 -11.94
CA ILE A 158 -13.52 6.15 -10.51
C ILE A 158 -14.19 7.17 -9.61
N ALA A 159 -14.06 8.45 -9.91
CA ALA A 159 -14.60 9.52 -9.07
C ALA A 159 -16.12 9.48 -8.95
N SER A 160 -16.83 9.05 -9.99
CA SER A 160 -18.30 8.91 -10.02
C SER A 160 -18.80 7.51 -9.62
N LEU A 161 -17.90 6.58 -9.31
CA LEU A 161 -18.31 5.25 -8.88
C LEU A 161 -19.07 5.33 -7.55
N VAL A 162 -20.29 4.78 -7.54
CA VAL A 162 -21.11 4.73 -6.33
C VAL A 162 -20.69 3.53 -5.48
N ILE A 163 -20.44 3.77 -4.22
CA ILE A 163 -20.08 2.77 -3.23
C ILE A 163 -21.01 2.79 -2.03
N GLU A 164 -21.16 1.65 -1.36
CA GLU A 164 -21.91 1.48 -0.14
C GLU A 164 -21.01 1.79 1.06
N LEU A 165 -21.35 2.82 1.85
CA LEU A 165 -20.56 3.26 2.99
C LEU A 165 -21.24 2.84 4.30
N PRO A 166 -20.58 2.02 5.15
CA PRO A 166 -21.11 1.71 6.48
C PRO A 166 -20.86 2.84 7.46
N SER A 167 -21.44 2.73 8.67
CA SER A 167 -21.22 3.71 9.74
C SER A 167 -19.73 3.97 10.01
N LYS A 168 -19.41 5.18 10.44
CA LYS A 168 -18.03 5.59 10.77
C LYS A 168 -17.34 4.65 11.76
N GLU A 169 -18.09 4.18 12.74
CA GLU A 169 -17.58 3.23 13.72
C GLU A 169 -17.14 1.90 13.06
N LYS A 170 -17.93 1.39 12.13
CA LYS A 170 -17.61 0.18 11.40
C LYS A 170 -16.43 0.40 10.46
N GLN A 171 -16.36 1.53 9.77
CA GLN A 171 -15.19 1.91 8.97
C GLN A 171 -13.90 1.86 9.81
N ASN A 172 -13.93 2.46 11.02
CA ASN A 172 -12.79 2.46 11.93
C ASN A 172 -12.40 1.06 12.39
N ARG A 173 -13.36 0.19 12.71
CA ARG A 173 -13.08 -1.21 13.08
C ARG A 173 -12.39 -1.98 11.95
N ILE A 174 -12.88 -1.82 10.72
CA ILE A 174 -12.29 -2.47 9.53
C ILE A 174 -10.88 -1.93 9.30
N ALA A 175 -10.70 -0.61 9.32
CA ALA A 175 -9.40 0.03 9.14
C ALA A 175 -8.37 -0.46 10.18
N ASN A 176 -8.75 -0.52 11.45
CA ASN A 176 -7.87 -0.99 12.53
C ASN A 176 -7.50 -2.46 12.37
N LEU A 177 -8.45 -3.31 11.98
CA LEU A 177 -8.20 -4.72 11.71
C LEU A 177 -7.18 -4.88 10.56
N MET A 178 -7.38 -4.20 9.44
CA MET A 178 -6.49 -4.29 8.28
C MET A 178 -5.10 -3.74 8.59
N THR A 179 -5.01 -2.62 9.33
CA THR A 179 -3.72 -2.08 9.80
C THR A 179 -2.98 -3.06 10.69
N SER A 180 -3.68 -3.74 11.59
CA SER A 180 -3.08 -4.76 12.47
C SER A 180 -2.54 -5.95 11.69
N LEU A 181 -3.24 -6.36 10.63
CA LEU A 181 -2.80 -7.43 9.74
C LEU A 181 -1.57 -7.03 8.92
N ASP A 182 -1.54 -5.80 8.38
CA ASP A 182 -0.38 -5.30 7.65
C ASP A 182 0.85 -5.19 8.55
N ASN A 183 0.69 -4.71 9.78
CA ASN A 183 1.79 -4.64 10.76
C ASN A 183 2.35 -6.03 11.07
N LYS A 184 1.48 -7.02 11.19
CA LYS A 184 1.91 -8.40 11.38
C LYS A 184 2.68 -8.93 10.17
N LEU A 185 2.19 -8.69 8.96
CA LEU A 185 2.88 -9.07 7.72
C LEU A 185 4.27 -8.44 7.65
N ALA A 186 4.37 -7.13 7.88
CA ALA A 186 5.64 -6.41 7.86
C ALA A 186 6.65 -6.94 8.90
N LEU A 187 6.16 -7.38 10.07
CA LEU A 187 7.00 -8.01 11.08
C LEU A 187 7.54 -9.38 10.61
N GLU A 188 6.68 -10.21 10.02
CA GLU A 188 7.07 -11.53 9.49
C GLU A 188 8.09 -11.38 8.34
N GLU A 189 7.91 -10.40 7.47
CA GLU A 189 8.87 -10.09 6.40
C GLU A 189 10.24 -9.66 6.94
N LYS A 190 10.27 -8.80 7.98
CA LYS A 190 11.52 -8.41 8.66
C LYS A 190 12.21 -9.60 9.32
N VAL A 191 11.45 -10.47 9.95
CA VAL A 191 12.00 -11.70 10.56
C VAL A 191 12.59 -12.60 9.48
N LYS A 192 11.89 -12.80 8.37
CA LYS A 192 12.40 -13.56 7.22
C LYS A 192 13.70 -13.01 6.69
N ALA A 193 13.78 -11.68 6.43
CA ALA A 193 14.99 -11.05 5.93
C ALA A 193 16.18 -11.30 6.87
N LYS A 194 16.01 -11.12 8.18
CA LYS A 194 17.06 -11.43 9.17
C LYS A 194 17.52 -12.89 9.15
N TYR A 195 16.62 -13.83 8.90
CA TYR A 195 17.00 -15.25 8.77
C TYR A 195 17.77 -15.51 7.47
N GLU A 196 17.39 -14.86 6.37
CA GLU A 196 18.09 -14.96 5.10
C GLU A 196 19.52 -14.39 5.21
N ASP A 197 19.70 -13.22 5.83
CA ASP A 197 21.00 -12.61 6.10
C ASP A 197 21.88 -13.52 6.97
N LYS A 198 21.32 -14.05 8.06
CA LYS A 198 22.04 -14.98 8.94
C LYS A 198 22.45 -16.27 8.21
N LYS A 199 21.60 -16.76 7.33
CA LYS A 199 21.92 -17.93 6.48
C LYS A 199 23.10 -17.62 5.58
N GLN A 200 23.10 -16.47 4.88
CA GLN A 200 24.19 -16.07 4.00
C GLN A 200 25.52 -15.91 4.77
N TYR A 201 25.46 -15.27 5.94
CA TYR A 201 26.60 -15.14 6.81
C TYR A 201 27.20 -16.51 7.21
N LEU A 202 26.38 -17.46 7.64
CA LEU A 202 26.84 -18.79 8.02
C LEU A 202 27.39 -19.59 6.83
N LEU A 203 26.79 -19.44 5.66
CA LEU A 203 27.34 -20.06 4.44
C LEU A 203 28.71 -19.48 4.08
N SER A 204 28.91 -18.17 4.18
CA SER A 204 30.20 -17.54 3.91
C SER A 204 31.32 -18.02 4.85
N GLN A 205 30.98 -18.37 6.10
CA GLN A 205 31.94 -18.91 7.08
C GLN A 205 32.30 -20.40 6.84
N MET A 206 31.53 -21.10 6.01
CA MET A 206 31.78 -22.54 5.74
C MET A 206 32.67 -22.78 4.52
N PHE A 207 32.87 -21.79 3.67
CA PHE A 207 33.62 -21.87 2.45
C PHE A 207 34.95 -21.09 2.49
N ILE A 208 35.39 -20.72 3.71
CA ILE A 208 36.74 -20.26 4.03
C ILE A 208 37.51 -21.43 4.62
#